data_f025a4ff7251e345d6197e4d203fb90a
#
_entry.id   f025a4ff7251e345d6197e4d203fb90a
#
_cell.length_a   1.000
_cell.length_b   1.000
_cell.length_c   1.000
_cell.angle_alpha   90.00
_cell.angle_beta   90.00
_cell.angle_gamma   90.00
#
_symmetry.space_group_name_H-M   'P 1'
#
loop_
_entity.id
_entity.type
_entity.pdbx_description
1 polymer ?
#
loop_
_entity_poly.entity_id
_entity_poly.type
_entity_poly.pdbx_seq_one_letter_code
_entity_poly.pdbx_strand_id
1 'polypeptide(L)'
;ITNLASPNRTVFLSIPITTDSESGLIGLAFHPGYGTNGFFFVFYSRYQGATLYQRISRFQVSVGNPNSALTNTELPLIAQVDLAANHNGGDLHFGPDGYLYASLGDGGAQFDGSRNSQTITKDFFSAILRIDVDKRPENLLPNPHAANTTNYFIPADNPYIGLTSFNGQAINPANIRTEFYAIGFRNPWRMAFDRATGFLYVGDVGQDTY
;
A
#
# COMPACT_ATOMS: atom_id res chain seq x y z
N ILE A 1 26.14 0.76 5.50
CA ILE A 1 27.12 1.88 5.35
C ILE A 1 28.14 1.70 6.45
N THR A 2 29.32 1.22 6.11
CA THR A 2 30.40 0.95 7.09
C THR A 2 31.25 2.17 7.40
N ASN A 3 31.17 3.22 6.56
CA ASN A 3 31.88 4.48 6.76
C ASN A 3 30.98 5.65 6.30
N LEU A 4 30.50 6.43 7.25
CA LEU A 4 29.64 7.59 6.97
C LEU A 4 30.40 8.76 6.34
N ALA A 5 31.71 8.88 6.52
CA ALA A 5 32.54 9.92 5.96
C ALA A 5 32.84 9.69 4.46
N SER A 6 32.81 8.43 4.00
CA SER A 6 33.01 8.06 2.59
C SER A 6 32.11 6.86 2.26
N PRO A 7 30.78 7.06 2.09
CA PRO A 7 29.86 5.98 1.85
C PRO A 7 30.04 5.39 0.46
N ASN A 8 30.36 4.11 0.37
CA ASN A 8 30.26 3.40 -0.90
C ASN A 8 28.79 3.15 -1.23
N ARG A 9 28.29 3.79 -2.28
CA ARG A 9 26.88 3.68 -2.72
C ARG A 9 26.78 2.59 -3.79
N THR A 10 25.92 1.62 -3.56
CA THR A 10 25.57 0.58 -4.53
C THR A 10 24.06 0.60 -4.78
N VAL A 11 23.67 0.25 -5.99
CA VAL A 11 22.24 0.09 -6.32
C VAL A 11 21.75 -1.20 -5.66
N PHE A 12 20.73 -1.07 -4.79
CA PHE A 12 20.10 -2.21 -4.12
C PHE A 12 19.01 -2.84 -4.98
N LEU A 13 18.11 -2.02 -5.54
CA LEU A 13 17.02 -2.42 -6.44
C LEU A 13 16.93 -1.41 -7.58
N SER A 14 16.71 -1.90 -8.82
CA SER A 14 16.40 -1.06 -9.98
C SER A 14 15.19 -1.61 -10.69
N ILE A 15 14.09 -0.86 -10.72
CA ILE A 15 12.84 -1.23 -11.39
C ILE A 15 12.36 -0.08 -12.27
N PRO A 16 11.64 -0.34 -13.38
CA PRO A 16 11.01 0.70 -14.18
C PRO A 16 9.92 1.40 -13.37
N ILE A 17 10.00 2.72 -13.28
CA ILE A 17 9.00 3.58 -12.64
C ILE A 17 8.68 4.79 -13.53
N THR A 18 7.56 5.46 -13.26
CA THR A 18 7.31 6.83 -13.73
C THR A 18 7.48 7.82 -12.57
N THR A 19 7.84 9.05 -12.88
CA THR A 19 8.08 10.13 -11.90
C THR A 19 7.24 11.36 -12.20
N ASP A 20 6.11 11.17 -12.89
CA ASP A 20 5.20 12.27 -13.21
C ASP A 20 4.49 12.74 -11.93
N SER A 21 4.54 14.05 -11.63
CA SER A 21 3.91 14.65 -10.44
C SER A 21 4.36 13.98 -9.12
N GLU A 22 3.43 13.34 -8.39
CA GLU A 22 3.71 12.61 -7.14
C GLU A 22 4.06 11.14 -7.37
N SER A 23 4.06 10.68 -8.63
CA SER A 23 4.43 9.32 -8.98
C SER A 23 5.90 9.02 -8.69
N GLY A 24 6.25 7.76 -8.52
CA GLY A 24 7.63 7.36 -8.26
C GLY A 24 7.74 6.04 -7.51
N LEU A 25 8.91 5.81 -6.91
CA LEU A 25 9.09 4.85 -5.83
C LEU A 25 8.84 5.61 -4.53
N ILE A 26 7.66 5.43 -3.94
CA ILE A 26 7.11 6.30 -2.90
C ILE A 26 7.26 5.68 -1.51
N GLY A 27 7.09 4.36 -1.40
CA GLY A 27 7.16 3.64 -0.14
C GLY A 27 8.08 2.43 -0.17
N LEU A 28 8.70 2.16 0.97
CA LEU A 28 9.54 1.00 1.21
C LEU A 28 9.34 0.51 2.63
N ALA A 29 9.05 -0.77 2.81
CA ALA A 29 9.01 -1.42 4.11
C ALA A 29 9.74 -2.76 4.08
N PHE A 30 10.61 -3.01 5.05
CA PHE A 30 11.21 -4.31 5.24
C PHE A 30 10.28 -5.19 6.08
N HIS A 31 10.16 -6.46 5.71
CA HIS A 31 9.42 -7.44 6.49
C HIS A 31 9.99 -7.54 7.91
N PRO A 32 9.17 -7.71 8.98
CA PRO A 32 9.70 -7.90 10.34
C PRO A 32 10.72 -9.03 10.45
N GLY A 33 10.52 -10.10 9.68
CA GLY A 33 11.46 -11.23 9.56
C GLY A 33 12.52 -11.08 8.45
N TYR A 34 12.83 -9.86 7.99
CA TYR A 34 13.74 -9.62 6.85
C TYR A 34 15.09 -10.34 6.98
N GLY A 35 15.66 -10.37 8.18
CA GLY A 35 16.93 -11.06 8.42
C GLY A 35 16.89 -12.56 8.11
N THR A 36 15.71 -13.18 8.05
CA THR A 36 15.51 -14.61 7.78
C THR A 36 14.98 -14.85 6.38
N ASN A 37 13.96 -14.07 5.93
CA ASN A 37 13.27 -14.30 4.66
C ASN A 37 13.74 -13.38 3.52
N GLY A 38 14.43 -12.28 3.84
CA GLY A 38 14.91 -11.31 2.86
C GLY A 38 13.82 -10.54 2.12
N PHE A 39 12.58 -10.55 2.63
CA PHE A 39 11.45 -9.89 1.96
C PHE A 39 11.37 -8.42 2.31
N PHE A 40 11.06 -7.61 1.29
CA PHE A 40 10.72 -6.20 1.44
C PHE A 40 9.63 -5.81 0.42
N PHE A 41 8.94 -4.73 0.70
CA PHE A 41 7.76 -4.27 -0.03
C PHE A 41 8.01 -2.87 -0.55
N VAL A 42 7.55 -2.62 -1.76
CA VAL A 42 7.72 -1.34 -2.44
C VAL A 42 6.38 -0.86 -2.95
N PHE A 43 6.07 0.40 -2.67
CA PHE A 43 4.99 1.13 -3.36
C PHE A 43 5.59 1.99 -4.46
N TYR A 44 5.13 1.81 -5.69
CA TYR A 44 5.66 2.53 -6.84
C TYR A 44 4.61 2.70 -7.94
N SER A 45 4.82 3.73 -8.77
CA SER A 45 3.99 4.01 -9.94
C SER A 45 4.72 3.66 -11.22
N ARG A 46 4.00 3.07 -12.18
CA ARG A 46 4.55 2.79 -13.52
C ARG A 46 3.47 2.75 -14.58
N TYR A 47 3.82 3.11 -15.80
CA TYR A 47 3.00 2.84 -16.97
C TYR A 47 3.11 1.37 -17.41
N GLN A 48 1.95 0.81 -17.79
CA GLN A 48 1.86 -0.42 -18.55
C GLN A 48 1.05 -0.12 -19.83
N GLY A 49 1.76 -0.02 -20.95
CA GLY A 49 1.19 0.63 -22.13
C GLY A 49 0.93 2.10 -21.86
N ALA A 50 -0.30 2.58 -22.14
CA ALA A 50 -0.73 3.96 -21.85
C ALA A 50 -1.40 4.13 -20.48
N THR A 51 -1.53 3.06 -19.69
CA THR A 51 -2.25 3.08 -18.40
C THR A 51 -1.26 3.21 -17.26
N LEU A 52 -1.46 4.21 -16.41
CA LEU A 52 -0.71 4.38 -15.17
C LEU A 52 -1.26 3.44 -14.08
N TYR A 53 -0.35 2.83 -13.33
CA TYR A 53 -0.69 1.96 -12.20
C TYR A 53 0.06 2.39 -10.94
N GLN A 54 -0.64 2.37 -9.81
CA GLN A 54 -0.06 2.27 -8.47
C GLN A 54 0.11 0.79 -8.14
N ARG A 55 1.30 0.43 -7.65
CA ARG A 55 1.63 -0.97 -7.38
C ARG A 55 2.23 -1.13 -6.00
N ILE A 56 1.77 -2.17 -5.30
CA ILE A 56 2.41 -2.69 -4.10
C ILE A 56 2.93 -4.08 -4.44
N SER A 57 4.24 -4.25 -4.37
CA SER A 57 4.89 -5.52 -4.70
C SER A 57 5.89 -5.92 -3.63
N ARG A 58 6.01 -7.24 -3.39
CA ARG A 58 7.08 -7.84 -2.60
C ARG A 58 8.25 -8.15 -3.50
N PHE A 59 9.46 -7.90 -3.01
CA PHE A 59 10.73 -8.34 -3.59
C PHE A 59 11.52 -9.15 -2.57
N GLN A 60 12.62 -9.74 -3.01
CA GLN A 60 13.53 -10.49 -2.16
C GLN A 60 14.98 -10.06 -2.38
N VAL A 61 15.74 -9.98 -1.29
CA VAL A 61 17.18 -9.77 -1.35
C VAL A 61 17.88 -10.98 -1.96
N SER A 62 18.99 -10.75 -2.64
CA SER A 62 19.80 -11.83 -3.22
C SER A 62 20.41 -12.71 -2.15
N VAL A 63 20.28 -14.02 -2.31
CA VAL A 63 21.00 -14.98 -1.48
C VAL A 63 22.50 -14.83 -1.71
N GLY A 64 23.27 -14.52 -0.66
CA GLY A 64 24.71 -14.33 -0.74
C GLY A 64 25.18 -12.90 -1.01
N ASN A 65 24.27 -11.96 -1.34
CA ASN A 65 24.60 -10.54 -1.40
C ASN A 65 23.50 -9.66 -0.77
N PRO A 66 23.60 -9.32 0.52
CA PRO A 66 22.58 -8.53 1.22
C PRO A 66 22.45 -7.09 0.72
N ASN A 67 23.36 -6.63 -0.13
CA ASN A 67 23.34 -5.29 -0.73
C ASN A 67 22.73 -5.26 -2.14
N SER A 68 22.06 -6.33 -2.57
CA SER A 68 21.42 -6.43 -3.88
C SER A 68 20.10 -7.18 -3.79
N ALA A 69 19.06 -6.65 -4.41
CA ALA A 69 17.77 -7.31 -4.54
C ALA A 69 17.58 -7.90 -5.94
N LEU A 70 16.78 -8.96 -6.00
CA LEU A 70 16.48 -9.67 -7.25
C LEU A 70 15.21 -9.09 -7.88
N THR A 71 15.32 -8.39 -8.99
CA THR A 71 14.18 -7.79 -9.71
C THR A 71 13.19 -8.82 -10.24
N ASN A 72 13.67 -10.01 -10.58
CA ASN A 72 12.83 -11.13 -11.05
C ASN A 72 12.06 -11.85 -9.94
N THR A 73 12.21 -11.43 -8.69
CA THR A 73 11.43 -11.94 -7.55
C THR A 73 10.21 -11.09 -7.26
N GLU A 74 9.88 -10.13 -8.10
CA GLU A 74 8.69 -9.32 -7.93
C GLU A 74 7.44 -10.20 -7.80
N LEU A 75 6.74 -10.05 -6.67
CA LEU A 75 5.44 -10.64 -6.42
C LEU A 75 4.42 -9.52 -6.21
N PRO A 76 3.57 -9.23 -7.21
CA PRO A 76 2.53 -8.22 -7.06
C PRO A 76 1.52 -8.61 -5.99
N LEU A 77 1.15 -7.65 -5.14
CA LEU A 77 0.05 -7.77 -4.17
C LEU A 77 -1.16 -7.00 -4.70
N ILE A 78 -0.98 -5.72 -4.98
CA ILE A 78 -1.99 -4.82 -5.53
C ILE A 78 -1.40 -4.11 -6.75
N ALA A 79 -2.18 -4.02 -7.83
CA ALA A 79 -1.84 -3.26 -9.03
C ALA A 79 -3.09 -2.53 -9.52
N GLN A 80 -3.31 -1.32 -9.02
CA GLN A 80 -4.49 -0.52 -9.30
C GLN A 80 -4.22 0.46 -10.43
N VAL A 81 -5.21 0.62 -11.33
CA VAL A 81 -5.19 1.73 -12.29
C VAL A 81 -5.21 3.03 -11.52
N ASP A 82 -4.25 3.89 -11.80
CA ASP A 82 -4.16 5.23 -11.22
C ASP A 82 -4.95 6.21 -12.08
N LEU A 83 -5.79 7.01 -11.44
CA LEU A 83 -6.68 7.96 -12.12
C LEU A 83 -5.95 9.26 -12.50
N ALA A 84 -4.92 9.62 -11.70
CA ALA A 84 -4.09 10.79 -11.91
C ALA A 84 -2.73 10.60 -11.22
N ALA A 85 -1.70 11.28 -11.68
CA ALA A 85 -0.35 11.18 -11.15
C ALA A 85 -0.14 11.94 -9.80
N ASN A 86 -1.21 12.36 -9.14
CA ASN A 86 -1.19 13.04 -7.85
C ASN A 86 -2.20 12.42 -6.88
N HIS A 87 -2.07 12.74 -5.59
CA HIS A 87 -2.78 12.13 -4.46
C HIS A 87 -2.54 10.61 -4.38
N ASN A 88 -1.28 10.23 -4.51
CA ASN A 88 -0.90 8.82 -4.56
C ASN A 88 -0.79 8.18 -3.18
N GLY A 89 -0.59 8.99 -2.12
CA GLY A 89 -0.24 8.45 -0.81
C GLY A 89 1.10 7.70 -0.87
N GLY A 90 1.06 6.38 -0.70
CA GLY A 90 2.15 5.48 -1.06
C GLY A 90 3.07 5.07 0.08
N ASP A 91 2.80 5.46 1.30
CA ASP A 91 3.61 5.04 2.45
C ASP A 91 3.31 3.60 2.88
N LEU A 92 4.33 2.89 3.34
CA LEU A 92 4.26 1.48 3.74
C LEU A 92 4.87 1.29 5.13
N HIS A 93 4.12 0.66 6.04
CA HIS A 93 4.63 0.27 7.36
C HIS A 93 4.11 -1.09 7.80
N PHE A 94 4.93 -1.84 8.55
CA PHE A 94 4.41 -2.94 9.35
C PHE A 94 3.93 -2.41 10.70
N GLY A 95 2.69 -2.75 11.05
CA GLY A 95 2.11 -2.45 12.34
C GLY A 95 2.69 -3.32 13.45
N PRO A 96 2.42 -2.98 14.74
CA PRO A 96 2.80 -3.80 15.88
C PRO A 96 2.14 -5.19 15.87
N ASP A 97 1.06 -5.36 15.12
CA ASP A 97 0.35 -6.62 14.86
C ASP A 97 1.03 -7.49 13.79
N GLY A 98 2.07 -6.96 13.14
CA GLY A 98 2.84 -7.63 12.10
C GLY A 98 2.16 -7.68 10.73
N TYR A 99 1.08 -6.93 10.49
CA TYR A 99 0.47 -6.76 9.19
C TYR A 99 1.07 -5.57 8.44
N LEU A 100 0.99 -5.62 7.11
CA LEU A 100 1.42 -4.52 6.25
C LEU A 100 0.30 -3.50 6.09
N TYR A 101 0.61 -2.25 6.37
CA TYR A 101 -0.25 -1.09 6.14
C TYR A 101 0.26 -0.30 4.95
N ALA A 102 -0.66 0.15 4.10
CA ALA A 102 -0.36 0.95 2.92
C ALA A 102 -1.34 2.12 2.80
N SER A 103 -0.84 3.31 2.53
CA SER A 103 -1.66 4.50 2.32
C SER A 103 -1.92 4.75 0.83
N LEU A 104 -3.17 5.05 0.45
CA LEU A 104 -3.57 5.44 -0.91
C LEU A 104 -4.46 6.68 -0.86
N GLY A 105 -4.18 7.65 -1.74
CA GLY A 105 -4.98 8.86 -1.87
C GLY A 105 -6.26 8.68 -2.68
N ASP A 106 -6.96 9.78 -2.93
CA ASP A 106 -8.29 9.78 -3.58
C ASP A 106 -8.26 9.71 -5.12
N GLY A 107 -7.06 9.67 -5.72
CA GLY A 107 -6.87 9.62 -7.17
C GLY A 107 -6.96 11.00 -7.84
N GLY A 108 -6.73 12.09 -7.11
CA GLY A 108 -6.37 13.40 -7.66
C GLY A 108 -7.49 14.37 -8.02
N ALA A 109 -8.74 14.01 -7.85
CA ALA A 109 -9.85 14.92 -8.14
C ALA A 109 -10.02 15.95 -7.02
N GLN A 110 -10.28 17.24 -7.39
CA GLN A 110 -10.61 18.28 -6.41
C GLN A 110 -11.92 17.97 -5.68
N PHE A 111 -11.97 18.27 -4.38
CA PHE A 111 -13.16 18.14 -3.53
C PHE A 111 -13.80 16.74 -3.60
N ASP A 112 -12.97 15.69 -3.64
CA ASP A 112 -13.42 14.30 -3.79
C ASP A 112 -14.35 14.10 -5.01
N GLY A 113 -14.02 14.76 -6.13
CA GLY A 113 -14.85 14.75 -7.34
C GLY A 113 -15.10 13.34 -7.91
N SER A 114 -14.23 12.38 -7.64
CA SER A 114 -14.41 10.97 -7.97
C SER A 114 -15.22 10.20 -6.91
N ARG A 115 -15.55 10.82 -5.78
CA ARG A 115 -16.24 10.24 -4.61
C ARG A 115 -15.58 8.97 -4.07
N ASN A 116 -14.28 8.89 -4.18
CA ASN A 116 -13.51 7.73 -3.72
C ASN A 116 -13.47 7.64 -2.19
N SER A 117 -13.49 8.78 -1.48
CA SER A 117 -13.55 8.82 -0.01
C SER A 117 -14.90 8.38 0.58
N GLN A 118 -15.93 8.23 -0.27
CA GLN A 118 -17.31 7.96 0.13
C GLN A 118 -17.74 6.50 -0.09
N THR A 119 -16.83 5.62 -0.54
CA THR A 119 -17.19 4.24 -0.92
C THR A 119 -16.14 3.23 -0.45
N ILE A 120 -16.60 2.01 -0.15
CA ILE A 120 -15.75 0.87 0.21
C ILE A 120 -15.90 -0.31 -0.77
N THR A 121 -16.61 -0.10 -1.88
CA THR A 121 -16.96 -1.19 -2.81
C THR A 121 -16.41 -0.99 -4.22
N LYS A 122 -15.62 0.08 -4.43
CA LYS A 122 -15.08 0.44 -5.75
C LYS A 122 -13.62 -0.02 -5.86
N ASP A 123 -12.69 0.90 -5.80
CA ASP A 123 -11.24 0.69 -5.94
C ASP A 123 -10.53 0.95 -4.61
N PHE A 124 -9.20 0.77 -4.55
CA PHE A 124 -8.39 0.97 -3.34
C PHE A 124 -7.92 2.43 -3.20
N PHE A 125 -8.85 3.39 -3.27
CA PHE A 125 -8.53 4.81 -3.10
C PHE A 125 -8.97 5.34 -1.73
N SER A 126 -8.44 6.50 -1.35
CA SER A 126 -8.81 7.26 -0.13
C SER A 126 -8.68 6.46 1.16
N ALA A 127 -7.68 5.61 1.29
CA ALA A 127 -7.66 4.60 2.33
C ALA A 127 -6.28 4.33 2.93
N ILE A 128 -6.31 3.79 4.13
CA ILE A 128 -5.23 2.96 4.68
C ILE A 128 -5.67 1.50 4.52
N LEU A 129 -4.88 0.71 3.81
CA LEU A 129 -5.06 -0.73 3.70
C LEU A 129 -4.33 -1.45 4.83
N ARG A 130 -4.83 -2.62 5.24
CA ARG A 130 -4.17 -3.53 6.18
C ARG A 130 -4.29 -4.95 5.64
N ILE A 131 -3.14 -5.57 5.34
CA ILE A 131 -3.08 -6.88 4.69
C ILE A 131 -2.07 -7.81 5.37
N ASP A 132 -2.34 -9.10 5.31
CA ASP A 132 -1.47 -10.16 5.84
C ASP A 132 -0.63 -10.78 4.71
N VAL A 133 0.62 -10.38 4.62
CA VAL A 133 1.57 -10.86 3.61
C VAL A 133 2.16 -12.25 3.95
N ASP A 134 1.98 -12.71 5.18
CA ASP A 134 2.41 -14.04 5.65
C ASP A 134 1.35 -15.12 5.42
N LYS A 135 0.12 -14.71 5.09
CA LYS A 135 -1.01 -15.60 4.80
C LYS A 135 -1.32 -16.53 5.99
N ARG A 136 -1.44 -15.95 7.18
CA ARG A 136 -1.74 -16.68 8.41
C ARG A 136 -3.09 -17.42 8.28
N PRO A 137 -3.19 -18.65 8.76
CA PRO A 137 -4.35 -19.53 8.47
C PRO A 137 -5.67 -19.03 9.07
N GLU A 138 -5.64 -18.19 10.10
CA GLU A 138 -6.82 -17.55 10.70
C GLU A 138 -7.41 -16.41 9.89
N ASN A 139 -6.67 -15.92 8.87
CA ASN A 139 -7.06 -14.79 8.04
C ASN A 139 -7.81 -15.23 6.77
N LEU A 140 -8.46 -14.30 6.10
CA LEU A 140 -9.39 -14.54 5.02
C LEU A 140 -8.75 -14.28 3.65
N LEU A 141 -9.29 -14.88 2.60
CA LEU A 141 -9.00 -14.45 1.24
C LEU A 141 -9.63 -13.06 0.99
N PRO A 142 -8.95 -12.18 0.22
CA PRO A 142 -9.55 -10.91 -0.20
C PRO A 142 -10.77 -11.15 -1.08
N ASN A 143 -11.76 -10.26 -0.99
CA ASN A 143 -12.83 -10.23 -1.97
C ASN A 143 -12.24 -9.95 -3.36
N PRO A 144 -12.65 -10.67 -4.42
CA PRO A 144 -12.06 -10.53 -5.73
C PRO A 144 -12.18 -9.12 -6.31
N HIS A 145 -11.09 -8.63 -6.88
CA HIS A 145 -11.03 -7.35 -7.60
C HIS A 145 -9.94 -7.41 -8.67
N ALA A 146 -10.08 -6.63 -9.75
CA ALA A 146 -9.11 -6.62 -10.84
C ALA A 146 -7.70 -6.16 -10.42
N ALA A 147 -7.61 -5.34 -9.37
CA ALA A 147 -6.35 -4.80 -8.88
C ALA A 147 -5.67 -5.65 -7.80
N ASN A 148 -6.38 -6.60 -7.16
CA ASN A 148 -5.78 -7.42 -6.11
C ASN A 148 -5.35 -8.80 -6.62
N THR A 149 -4.61 -9.49 -5.76
CA THR A 149 -4.17 -10.87 -6.01
C THR A 149 -4.51 -11.76 -4.80
N THR A 150 -4.24 -13.04 -4.90
CA THR A 150 -4.31 -13.98 -3.77
C THR A 150 -2.94 -14.17 -3.08
N ASN A 151 -2.01 -13.25 -3.29
CA ASN A 151 -0.67 -13.32 -2.72
C ASN A 151 -0.58 -12.81 -1.27
N TYR A 152 -1.68 -12.35 -0.72
CA TYR A 152 -1.86 -11.97 0.69
C TYR A 152 -3.22 -12.44 1.20
N PHE A 153 -3.42 -12.38 2.51
CA PHE A 153 -4.71 -12.57 3.16
C PHE A 153 -5.19 -11.27 3.83
N ILE A 154 -6.42 -11.29 4.29
CA ILE A 154 -7.08 -10.18 4.97
C ILE A 154 -7.16 -10.53 6.45
N PRO A 155 -6.63 -9.68 7.36
CA PRO A 155 -6.85 -9.86 8.79
C PRO A 155 -8.34 -9.97 9.09
N ALA A 156 -8.74 -11.03 9.80
CA ALA A 156 -10.15 -11.35 10.03
C ALA A 156 -10.90 -10.27 10.83
N ASP A 157 -10.16 -9.40 11.51
CA ASP A 157 -10.66 -8.26 12.28
C ASP A 157 -10.59 -6.91 11.53
N ASN A 158 -10.39 -6.91 10.20
CA ASN A 158 -10.50 -5.68 9.43
C ASN A 158 -11.92 -5.08 9.53
N PRO A 159 -12.05 -3.76 9.74
CA PRO A 159 -13.29 -3.17 10.24
C PRO A 159 -14.47 -3.17 9.27
N TYR A 160 -14.23 -3.38 7.97
CA TYR A 160 -15.29 -3.31 6.96
C TYR A 160 -15.78 -4.67 6.49
N ILE A 161 -15.22 -5.77 7.00
CA ILE A 161 -15.63 -7.14 6.62
C ILE A 161 -17.09 -7.39 6.99
N GLY A 162 -17.87 -7.90 6.02
CA GLY A 162 -19.24 -8.35 6.27
C GLY A 162 -20.28 -7.24 6.47
N LEU A 163 -19.92 -5.96 6.29
CA LEU A 163 -20.89 -4.87 6.37
C LEU A 163 -21.95 -5.01 5.27
N THR A 164 -23.21 -4.76 5.62
CA THR A 164 -24.36 -4.76 4.70
C THR A 164 -24.86 -3.37 4.35
N SER A 165 -24.34 -2.34 5.00
CA SER A 165 -24.63 -0.95 4.71
C SER A 165 -23.42 -0.06 4.96
N PHE A 166 -23.30 1.04 4.20
CA PHE A 166 -22.27 2.04 4.36
C PHE A 166 -22.80 3.41 3.94
N ASN A 167 -22.55 4.47 4.72
CA ASN A 167 -23.06 5.83 4.50
C ASN A 167 -24.58 5.85 4.19
N GLY A 168 -25.37 5.05 4.91
CA GLY A 168 -26.83 4.96 4.74
C GLY A 168 -27.31 4.23 3.49
N GLN A 169 -26.40 3.64 2.71
CA GLN A 169 -26.71 2.86 1.52
C GLN A 169 -26.50 1.36 1.78
N ALA A 170 -27.41 0.52 1.30
CA ALA A 170 -27.22 -0.93 1.31
C ALA A 170 -26.07 -1.32 0.36
N ILE A 171 -25.20 -2.21 0.81
CA ILE A 171 -24.08 -2.73 0.03
C ILE A 171 -24.06 -4.25 0.06
N ASN A 172 -23.52 -4.85 -1.01
CA ASN A 172 -23.25 -6.27 -1.03
C ASN A 172 -21.88 -6.53 -0.36
N PRO A 173 -21.80 -7.33 0.73
CA PRO A 173 -20.53 -7.64 1.39
C PRO A 173 -19.45 -8.22 0.46
N ALA A 174 -19.84 -8.96 -0.58
CA ALA A 174 -18.91 -9.52 -1.55
C ALA A 174 -18.19 -8.47 -2.41
N ASN A 175 -18.71 -7.24 -2.47
CA ASN A 175 -18.11 -6.14 -3.22
C ASN A 175 -17.20 -5.25 -2.37
N ILE A 176 -17.15 -5.45 -1.05
CA ILE A 176 -16.32 -4.65 -0.15
C ILE A 176 -14.84 -4.90 -0.45
N ARG A 177 -14.06 -3.83 -0.47
CA ARG A 177 -12.58 -3.94 -0.42
C ARG A 177 -12.20 -4.27 1.01
N THR A 178 -12.04 -5.56 1.29
CA THR A 178 -11.79 -6.11 2.63
C THR A 178 -10.41 -5.73 3.19
N GLU A 179 -9.56 -5.20 2.34
CA GLU A 179 -8.25 -4.64 2.65
C GLU A 179 -8.32 -3.34 3.46
N PHE A 180 -9.44 -2.62 3.41
CA PHE A 180 -9.58 -1.32 4.07
C PHE A 180 -9.50 -1.45 5.60
N TYR A 181 -8.63 -0.62 6.19
CA TYR A 181 -8.51 -0.40 7.63
C TYR A 181 -9.13 0.95 8.05
N ALA A 182 -8.87 2.01 7.29
CA ALA A 182 -9.46 3.32 7.45
C ALA A 182 -9.69 3.95 6.08
N ILE A 183 -10.71 4.81 5.97
CA ILE A 183 -11.07 5.48 4.71
C ILE A 183 -11.37 6.96 4.95
N GLY A 184 -11.52 7.72 3.88
CA GLY A 184 -11.90 9.13 3.92
C GLY A 184 -10.74 10.10 3.77
N PHE A 185 -9.57 9.60 3.39
CA PHE A 185 -8.36 10.41 3.18
C PHE A 185 -8.37 11.06 1.80
N ARG A 186 -7.75 12.23 1.71
CA ARG A 186 -7.50 12.89 0.43
C ARG A 186 -6.16 12.42 -0.17
N ASN A 187 -5.08 12.64 0.56
CA ASN A 187 -3.72 12.23 0.17
C ASN A 187 -2.91 11.91 1.43
N PRO A 188 -3.09 10.72 2.01
CA PRO A 188 -2.40 10.27 3.22
C PRO A 188 -0.93 10.01 2.92
N TRP A 189 -0.15 11.10 2.91
CA TRP A 189 1.21 11.15 2.39
C TRP A 189 2.22 10.36 3.21
N ARG A 190 2.09 10.45 4.55
CA ARG A 190 2.97 9.70 5.47
C ARG A 190 2.18 9.23 6.69
N MET A 191 2.59 8.09 7.21
CA MET A 191 2.04 7.52 8.43
C MET A 191 3.15 6.98 9.32
N ALA A 192 2.87 6.82 10.60
CA ALA A 192 3.79 6.23 11.56
C ALA A 192 3.03 5.58 12.71
N PHE A 193 3.57 4.48 13.23
CA PHE A 193 3.10 3.89 14.48
C PHE A 193 3.89 4.46 15.66
N ASP A 194 3.16 4.91 16.67
CA ASP A 194 3.77 5.12 17.99
C ASP A 194 4.10 3.76 18.61
N ARG A 195 5.37 3.54 18.87
CA ARG A 195 5.85 2.26 19.42
C ARG A 195 5.37 1.98 20.82
N ALA A 196 5.07 3.00 21.61
CA ALA A 196 4.63 2.84 22.99
C ALA A 196 3.16 2.47 23.10
N THR A 197 2.30 3.06 22.25
CA THR A 197 0.85 2.90 22.31
C THR A 197 0.29 2.00 21.23
N GLY A 198 1.03 1.78 20.14
CA GLY A 198 0.55 1.10 18.93
C GLY A 198 -0.39 1.94 18.08
N PHE A 199 -0.62 3.21 18.42
CA PHE A 199 -1.48 4.08 17.62
C PHE A 199 -0.86 4.41 16.28
N LEU A 200 -1.68 4.37 15.22
CA LEU A 200 -1.33 4.83 13.89
C LEU A 200 -1.65 6.32 13.74
N TYR A 201 -0.64 7.10 13.42
CA TYR A 201 -0.77 8.51 13.04
C TYR A 201 -0.63 8.64 11.53
N VAL A 202 -1.52 9.42 10.91
CA VAL A 202 -1.56 9.64 9.46
C VAL A 202 -1.53 11.14 9.19
N GLY A 203 -0.55 11.58 8.38
CA GLY A 203 -0.50 12.93 7.83
C GLY A 203 -1.23 12.97 6.50
N ASP A 204 -2.43 13.56 6.48
CA ASP A 204 -3.27 13.70 5.29
C ASP A 204 -3.17 15.13 4.73
N VAL A 205 -2.89 15.26 3.44
CA VAL A 205 -2.73 16.57 2.78
C VAL A 205 -4.09 17.10 2.36
N GLY A 206 -4.53 18.18 3.02
CA GLY A 206 -5.78 18.88 2.72
C GLY A 206 -5.80 19.60 1.35
N GLN A 207 -6.99 20.12 0.96
CA GLN A 207 -7.17 20.79 -0.33
C GLN A 207 -6.60 22.22 -0.29
N ASP A 208 -7.20 23.14 0.47
CA ASP A 208 -6.86 24.56 0.46
C ASP A 208 -6.75 25.17 1.87
N THR A 209 -7.18 24.44 2.91
CA THR A 209 -7.17 24.89 4.32
C THR A 209 -6.67 23.79 5.23
N TYR A 210 -5.98 24.18 6.28
CA TYR A 210 -5.43 23.30 7.33
C TYR A 210 -6.35 23.28 8.55
#